data_4f17eee0fc2a9f54f5062f36c20a4ee4
#
_entry.id   4f17eee0fc2a9f54f5062f36c20a4ee4
#
_cell.length_a   1.000
_cell.length_b   1.000
_cell.length_c   1.000
_cell.angle_alpha   90.00
_cell.angle_beta   90.00
_cell.angle_gamma   90.00
#
_symmetry.space_group_name_H-M   'P 1'
#
loop_
_entity.id
_entity.type
_entity.pdbx_description
1 polymer ?
#
loop_
_entity_poly.entity_id
_entity_poly.type
_entity_poly.pdbx_seq_one_letter_code
_entity_poly.pdbx_strand_id
1 'polypeptide(L)'
;MSHSKILILDFGSQVTQLIARRVREAHVYCEIHPCDVSDEFVRSFGADGIILSGSHASAYEEESDTAPQAVFELDVPVLGICYGMQTMAQQLGGKVEAGTKREFGYAQVRARGHSALFRDIQDSTNAQGHGLIDVWMSHGDKVTEIPAGFKVIASNDTTPIAAMADEARKFYAVQFHPEVTHTSQGQAMLERFVLEICGAKPDWIMGDYITEAVAKIKAQVGDEEVILGLSGGVDSSVAAALIHRAIGDQLTCVFVDHGLLRLNEGDMVMAMFAGRLHVNVIRVDATEQFMGHLAGISEPEAKRKIIGREFVEVFKAEAAKLKVGTDGHKGASFLAQGTIYPDVIESGGAKSKKAVTIKSHHNVGGLPATLGLKLLEPLRDLFKDEVRELGVALGLPADMVYRHPFPGPGLGVRILGEVRKDFADLLRRADAIFIEELRNTKDEQTGKTWYELTSQAFTVFLPVKSVGVMGDGRTYDYVVALRAVVTSDFMTAHWAELPYNLLGRVSNRIINEVRGINRVVYDISGKPPATIEWE
;
A
#
# COMPACT_ATOMS: atom_id res chain seq x y z
N MET A 1 -1.91 -19.69 17.88
CA MET A 1 -3.36 -20.08 17.78
C MET A 1 -3.73 -20.10 16.31
N SER A 2 -4.67 -20.94 15.88
CA SER A 2 -5.14 -20.95 14.49
C SER A 2 -6.20 -19.83 14.36
N HIS A 3 -5.86 -18.75 13.67
CA HIS A 3 -6.82 -17.68 13.34
C HIS A 3 -7.87 -18.18 12.34
N SER A 4 -9.07 -17.60 12.40
CA SER A 4 -10.02 -17.68 11.31
C SER A 4 -9.42 -17.09 10.04
N LYS A 5 -9.61 -17.73 8.87
CA LYS A 5 -8.92 -17.31 7.65
C LYS A 5 -9.73 -17.48 6.38
N ILE A 6 -9.62 -16.50 5.52
CA ILE A 6 -10.23 -16.49 4.19
C ILE A 6 -9.14 -16.72 3.12
N LEU A 7 -9.42 -17.63 2.20
CA LEU A 7 -8.61 -17.85 1.00
C LEU A 7 -9.13 -16.97 -0.14
N ILE A 8 -8.26 -16.16 -0.73
CA ILE A 8 -8.59 -15.37 -1.90
C ILE A 8 -7.82 -15.93 -3.09
N LEU A 9 -8.53 -16.36 -4.13
CA LEU A 9 -7.94 -16.83 -5.37
C LEU A 9 -7.91 -15.69 -6.39
N ASP A 10 -6.69 -15.36 -6.84
CA ASP A 10 -6.43 -14.24 -7.74
C ASP A 10 -6.43 -14.69 -9.21
N PHE A 11 -7.36 -14.16 -9.99
CA PHE A 11 -7.48 -14.36 -11.43
C PHE A 11 -6.80 -13.24 -12.24
N GLY A 12 -5.94 -12.44 -11.62
CA GLY A 12 -5.18 -11.38 -12.28
C GLY A 12 -5.89 -10.01 -12.28
N SER A 13 -6.77 -9.77 -11.32
CA SER A 13 -7.35 -8.44 -11.13
C SER A 13 -6.36 -7.46 -10.51
N GLN A 14 -6.38 -6.21 -11.00
CA GLN A 14 -5.61 -5.13 -10.40
C GLN A 14 -6.11 -4.75 -8.98
N VAL A 15 -7.33 -5.14 -8.64
CA VAL A 15 -7.98 -4.76 -7.37
C VAL A 15 -8.11 -5.92 -6.37
N THR A 16 -7.48 -7.08 -6.63
CA THR A 16 -7.52 -8.23 -5.69
C THR A 16 -6.99 -7.86 -4.32
N GLN A 17 -5.97 -7.01 -4.23
CA GLN A 17 -5.45 -6.53 -2.94
C GLN A 17 -6.50 -5.76 -2.12
N LEU A 18 -7.44 -5.08 -2.78
CA LEU A 18 -8.53 -4.38 -2.09
C LEU A 18 -9.49 -5.35 -1.42
N ILE A 19 -9.75 -6.52 -2.05
CA ILE A 19 -10.56 -7.59 -1.43
C ILE A 19 -9.91 -8.01 -0.11
N ALA A 20 -8.62 -8.34 -0.14
CA ALA A 20 -7.88 -8.74 1.06
C ALA A 20 -7.87 -7.64 2.13
N ARG A 21 -7.68 -6.39 1.73
CA ARG A 21 -7.74 -5.25 2.64
C ARG A 21 -9.09 -5.15 3.34
N ARG A 22 -10.21 -5.29 2.60
CA ARG A 22 -11.56 -5.27 3.18
C ARG A 22 -11.80 -6.40 4.16
N VAL A 23 -11.28 -7.60 3.89
CA VAL A 23 -11.34 -8.74 4.83
C VAL A 23 -10.55 -8.44 6.11
N ARG A 24 -9.36 -7.84 5.98
CA ARG A 24 -8.51 -7.44 7.13
C ARG A 24 -9.12 -6.30 7.94
N GLU A 25 -9.83 -5.37 7.32
CA GLU A 25 -10.61 -4.32 8.01
C GLU A 25 -11.73 -4.92 8.89
N ALA A 26 -12.23 -6.12 8.55
CA ALA A 26 -13.12 -6.90 9.40
C ALA A 26 -12.39 -7.71 10.49
N HIS A 27 -11.09 -7.48 10.71
CA HIS A 27 -10.23 -8.19 11.65
C HIS A 27 -10.15 -9.71 11.42
N VAL A 28 -10.24 -10.14 10.17
CA VAL A 28 -10.08 -11.56 9.78
C VAL A 28 -8.83 -11.72 8.92
N TYR A 29 -8.04 -12.73 9.23
CA TYR A 29 -6.86 -13.05 8.44
C TYR A 29 -7.26 -13.57 7.03
N CYS A 30 -6.48 -13.19 6.01
CA CYS A 30 -6.66 -13.72 4.66
C CYS A 30 -5.32 -13.80 3.92
N GLU A 31 -5.28 -14.70 2.95
CA GLU A 31 -4.16 -14.83 2.02
C GLU A 31 -4.65 -14.79 0.58
N ILE A 32 -3.85 -14.16 -0.30
CA ILE A 32 -4.05 -14.16 -1.74
C ILE A 32 -3.13 -15.20 -2.36
N HIS A 33 -3.70 -16.12 -3.12
CA HIS A 33 -2.98 -17.12 -3.89
C HIS A 33 -3.43 -17.12 -5.35
N PRO A 34 -2.57 -17.52 -6.31
CA PRO A 34 -2.97 -17.64 -7.71
C PRO A 34 -4.13 -18.63 -7.90
N CYS A 35 -4.97 -18.40 -8.89
CA CYS A 35 -6.12 -19.27 -9.17
C CYS A 35 -5.72 -20.69 -9.63
N ASP A 36 -4.48 -20.90 -10.05
CA ASP A 36 -3.93 -22.18 -10.51
C ASP A 36 -3.29 -23.04 -9.40
N VAL A 37 -3.54 -22.73 -8.12
CA VAL A 37 -3.13 -23.60 -7.01
C VAL A 37 -3.82 -24.96 -7.10
N SER A 38 -3.17 -25.99 -6.53
CA SER A 38 -3.71 -27.35 -6.58
C SER A 38 -4.94 -27.54 -5.67
N ASP A 39 -5.76 -28.50 -6.00
CA ASP A 39 -6.87 -28.93 -5.13
C ASP A 39 -6.39 -29.36 -3.72
N GLU A 40 -5.22 -30.00 -3.64
CA GLU A 40 -4.60 -30.38 -2.37
C GLU A 40 -4.26 -29.16 -1.52
N PHE A 41 -3.72 -28.10 -2.14
CA PHE A 41 -3.48 -26.83 -1.45
C PHE A 41 -4.78 -26.24 -0.88
N VAL A 42 -5.84 -26.14 -1.69
CA VAL A 42 -7.13 -25.59 -1.26
C VAL A 42 -7.69 -26.36 -0.08
N ARG A 43 -7.63 -27.71 -0.13
CA ARG A 43 -8.11 -28.57 0.96
C ARG A 43 -7.26 -28.43 2.23
N SER A 44 -5.95 -28.31 2.09
CA SER A 44 -5.01 -28.23 3.23
C SER A 44 -4.97 -26.84 3.85
N PHE A 45 -5.39 -25.80 3.13
CA PHE A 45 -5.38 -24.42 3.62
C PHE A 45 -6.28 -24.24 4.86
N GLY A 46 -7.43 -24.92 4.90
CA GLY A 46 -8.37 -24.87 6.03
C GLY A 46 -9.04 -23.49 6.14
N ALA A 47 -9.56 -22.97 5.02
CA ALA A 47 -10.30 -21.71 4.98
C ALA A 47 -11.67 -21.82 5.63
N ASP A 48 -12.11 -20.76 6.32
CA ASP A 48 -13.51 -20.60 6.76
C ASP A 48 -14.41 -20.11 5.62
N GLY A 49 -13.82 -19.55 4.56
CA GLY A 49 -14.50 -19.13 3.34
C GLY A 49 -13.49 -18.85 2.22
N ILE A 50 -13.98 -18.83 0.98
CA ILE A 50 -13.17 -18.61 -0.21
C ILE A 50 -13.74 -17.45 -1.04
N ILE A 51 -12.88 -16.55 -1.53
CA ILE A 51 -13.26 -15.46 -2.43
C ILE A 51 -12.53 -15.65 -3.77
N LEU A 52 -13.29 -15.61 -4.87
CA LEU A 52 -12.77 -15.63 -6.23
C LEU A 52 -12.74 -14.21 -6.77
N SER A 53 -11.57 -13.69 -7.14
CA SER A 53 -11.40 -12.32 -7.57
C SER A 53 -11.89 -12.07 -9.00
N GLY A 54 -11.84 -10.81 -9.44
CA GLY A 54 -12.01 -10.41 -10.82
C GLY A 54 -10.84 -10.80 -11.72
N SER A 55 -11.01 -10.58 -13.02
CA SER A 55 -9.95 -10.68 -14.04
C SER A 55 -10.26 -9.70 -15.17
N HIS A 56 -9.24 -9.40 -16.00
CA HIS A 56 -9.40 -8.71 -17.28
C HIS A 56 -9.66 -9.68 -18.45
N ALA A 57 -9.55 -11.00 -18.21
CA ALA A 57 -9.79 -12.04 -19.19
C ALA A 57 -11.29 -12.35 -19.35
N SER A 58 -11.65 -13.05 -20.41
CA SER A 58 -13.01 -13.54 -20.68
C SER A 58 -13.17 -14.98 -20.24
N ALA A 59 -14.19 -15.25 -19.43
CA ALA A 59 -14.40 -16.58 -18.86
C ALA A 59 -14.89 -17.63 -19.87
N TYR A 60 -15.41 -17.21 -21.02
CA TYR A 60 -15.90 -18.13 -22.09
C TYR A 60 -14.84 -18.54 -23.11
N GLU A 61 -13.62 -18.04 -23.02
CA GLU A 61 -12.51 -18.46 -23.90
C GLU A 61 -12.02 -19.87 -23.54
N GLU A 62 -11.57 -20.66 -24.55
CA GLU A 62 -11.17 -22.06 -24.33
C GLU A 62 -9.99 -22.24 -23.37
N GLU A 63 -9.14 -21.22 -23.22
CA GLU A 63 -8.00 -21.19 -22.27
C GLU A 63 -8.26 -20.28 -21.06
N SER A 64 -9.53 -20.11 -20.66
CA SER A 64 -9.87 -19.28 -19.51
C SER A 64 -9.40 -19.88 -18.20
N ASP A 65 -8.91 -19.03 -17.30
CA ASP A 65 -8.52 -19.46 -15.96
C ASP A 65 -9.75 -19.93 -15.16
N THR A 66 -9.64 -21.09 -14.49
CA THR A 66 -10.70 -21.67 -13.69
C THR A 66 -10.27 -21.83 -12.23
N ALA A 67 -11.23 -21.86 -11.32
CA ALA A 67 -10.93 -22.18 -9.92
C ALA A 67 -10.63 -23.69 -9.79
N PRO A 68 -9.76 -24.11 -8.84
CA PRO A 68 -9.62 -25.51 -8.46
C PRO A 68 -10.96 -26.13 -8.13
N GLN A 69 -11.17 -27.38 -8.56
CA GLN A 69 -12.44 -28.07 -8.33
C GLN A 69 -12.78 -28.19 -6.84
N ALA A 70 -11.77 -28.35 -6.00
CA ALA A 70 -11.89 -28.40 -4.56
C ALA A 70 -12.66 -27.21 -3.94
N VAL A 71 -12.62 -26.02 -4.57
CA VAL A 71 -13.34 -24.82 -4.11
C VAL A 71 -14.85 -25.09 -4.00
N PHE A 72 -15.41 -25.85 -4.94
CA PHE A 72 -16.85 -26.13 -5.00
C PHE A 72 -17.25 -27.46 -4.33
N GLU A 73 -16.28 -28.24 -3.90
CA GLU A 73 -16.48 -29.53 -3.23
C GLU A 73 -16.33 -29.43 -1.70
N LEU A 74 -15.63 -28.40 -1.22
CA LEU A 74 -15.52 -28.13 0.21
C LEU A 74 -16.84 -27.55 0.73
N ASP A 75 -17.20 -27.92 1.96
CA ASP A 75 -18.40 -27.38 2.64
C ASP A 75 -18.07 -26.03 3.30
N VAL A 76 -17.57 -25.09 2.51
CA VAL A 76 -17.23 -23.72 2.94
C VAL A 76 -17.92 -22.70 2.04
N PRO A 77 -18.32 -21.53 2.56
CA PRO A 77 -18.90 -20.46 1.75
C PRO A 77 -17.94 -19.95 0.66
N VAL A 78 -18.50 -19.64 -0.51
CA VAL A 78 -17.74 -19.09 -1.64
C VAL A 78 -18.38 -17.80 -2.14
N LEU A 79 -17.58 -16.75 -2.35
CA LEU A 79 -17.98 -15.50 -2.98
C LEU A 79 -17.22 -15.28 -4.28
N GLY A 80 -17.91 -15.22 -5.42
CA GLY A 80 -17.33 -14.85 -6.71
C GLY A 80 -17.57 -13.37 -7.02
N ILE A 81 -16.51 -12.63 -7.37
CA ILE A 81 -16.55 -11.20 -7.72
C ILE A 81 -16.18 -11.03 -9.20
N CYS A 82 -17.07 -10.41 -10.00
CA CYS A 82 -16.88 -10.11 -11.41
C CYS A 82 -16.51 -11.38 -12.21
N TYR A 83 -15.26 -11.57 -12.62
CA TYR A 83 -14.80 -12.80 -13.26
C TYR A 83 -15.01 -14.03 -12.35
N GLY A 84 -14.80 -13.90 -11.05
CA GLY A 84 -15.09 -14.97 -10.07
C GLY A 84 -16.54 -15.43 -10.09
N MET A 85 -17.51 -14.53 -10.35
CA MET A 85 -18.91 -14.89 -10.60
C MET A 85 -19.05 -15.69 -11.92
N GLN A 86 -18.36 -15.24 -12.97
CA GLN A 86 -18.46 -15.85 -14.30
C GLN A 86 -17.87 -17.27 -14.32
N THR A 87 -16.66 -17.44 -13.76
CA THR A 87 -16.02 -18.76 -13.65
C THR A 87 -16.84 -19.72 -12.78
N MET A 88 -17.40 -19.23 -11.63
CA MET A 88 -18.31 -20.02 -10.80
C MET A 88 -19.55 -20.46 -11.60
N ALA A 89 -20.18 -19.55 -12.34
CA ALA A 89 -21.35 -19.88 -13.14
C ALA A 89 -21.02 -20.96 -14.17
N GLN A 90 -19.93 -20.80 -14.90
CA GLN A 90 -19.52 -21.72 -15.98
C GLN A 90 -19.13 -23.11 -15.43
N GLN A 91 -18.33 -23.17 -14.36
CA GLN A 91 -17.91 -24.45 -13.77
C GLN A 91 -19.05 -25.22 -13.12
N LEU A 92 -20.11 -24.54 -12.69
CA LEU A 92 -21.29 -25.16 -12.08
C LEU A 92 -22.45 -25.41 -13.06
N GLY A 93 -22.22 -25.22 -14.39
CA GLY A 93 -23.18 -25.56 -15.44
C GLY A 93 -24.11 -24.43 -15.85
N GLY A 94 -23.82 -23.19 -15.50
CA GLY A 94 -24.44 -22.00 -16.06
C GLY A 94 -23.79 -21.58 -17.38
N LYS A 95 -24.11 -20.37 -17.87
CA LYS A 95 -23.61 -19.86 -19.14
C LYS A 95 -23.13 -18.41 -19.03
N VAL A 96 -21.98 -18.13 -19.64
CA VAL A 96 -21.39 -16.80 -19.75
C VAL A 96 -21.28 -16.43 -21.22
N GLU A 97 -21.65 -15.22 -21.58
CA GLU A 97 -21.58 -14.72 -22.94
C GLU A 97 -21.02 -13.29 -22.98
N ALA A 98 -20.43 -12.94 -24.13
CA ALA A 98 -20.03 -11.56 -24.38
C ALA A 98 -21.22 -10.62 -24.29
N GLY A 99 -21.09 -9.57 -23.50
CA GLY A 99 -22.12 -8.55 -23.42
C GLY A 99 -22.24 -7.74 -24.72
N THR A 100 -23.44 -7.43 -25.12
CA THR A 100 -23.70 -6.53 -26.28
C THR A 100 -23.30 -5.08 -25.97
N LYS A 101 -23.21 -4.74 -24.69
CA LYS A 101 -22.71 -3.46 -24.16
C LYS A 101 -21.73 -3.75 -23.03
N ARG A 102 -20.65 -3.00 -23.01
CA ARG A 102 -19.71 -3.00 -21.88
C ARG A 102 -20.24 -2.08 -20.81
N GLU A 103 -20.09 -2.45 -19.54
CA GLU A 103 -20.47 -1.65 -18.39
C GLU A 103 -19.23 -1.30 -17.58
N PHE A 104 -18.86 -0.02 -17.60
CA PHE A 104 -17.75 0.52 -16.82
C PHE A 104 -18.22 1.76 -16.07
N GLY A 105 -18.03 1.76 -14.77
CA GLY A 105 -18.37 2.88 -13.92
C GLY A 105 -19.57 2.63 -13.02
N TYR A 106 -20.18 3.73 -12.58
CA TYR A 106 -21.32 3.74 -11.68
C TYR A 106 -22.54 3.07 -12.30
N ALA A 107 -23.17 2.22 -11.54
CA ALA A 107 -24.46 1.62 -11.86
C ALA A 107 -25.30 1.45 -10.59
N GLN A 108 -26.61 1.32 -10.76
CA GLN A 108 -27.51 1.02 -9.68
C GLN A 108 -28.16 -0.36 -9.92
N VAL A 109 -28.13 -1.22 -8.92
CA VAL A 109 -28.76 -2.53 -8.96
C VAL A 109 -29.89 -2.64 -7.94
N ARG A 110 -30.95 -3.30 -8.34
CA ARG A 110 -32.04 -3.66 -7.45
C ARG A 110 -31.66 -4.92 -6.69
N ALA A 111 -31.42 -4.79 -5.39
CA ALA A 111 -31.15 -5.90 -4.51
C ALA A 111 -32.43 -6.60 -4.05
N ARG A 112 -32.37 -7.91 -3.88
CA ARG A 112 -33.41 -8.72 -3.28
C ARG A 112 -33.03 -9.03 -1.83
N GLY A 113 -33.61 -8.29 -0.89
CA GLY A 113 -33.25 -8.30 0.54
C GLY A 113 -33.53 -9.60 1.30
N HIS A 114 -34.09 -10.64 0.63
CA HIS A 114 -34.22 -11.96 1.21
C HIS A 114 -32.95 -12.83 1.11
N SER A 115 -31.95 -12.38 0.35
CA SER A 115 -30.65 -13.04 0.35
C SER A 115 -29.89 -12.71 1.63
N ALA A 116 -29.17 -13.68 2.18
CA ALA A 116 -28.33 -13.46 3.35
C ALA A 116 -27.26 -12.37 3.08
N LEU A 117 -26.71 -12.30 1.88
CA LEU A 117 -25.70 -11.32 1.50
C LEU A 117 -26.22 -9.87 1.49
N PHE A 118 -27.48 -9.65 1.05
CA PHE A 118 -28.05 -8.31 0.86
C PHE A 118 -29.10 -7.91 1.90
N ARG A 119 -29.30 -8.72 2.93
CA ARG A 119 -30.26 -8.41 4.00
C ARG A 119 -29.93 -7.06 4.63
N ASP A 120 -30.89 -6.14 4.62
CA ASP A 120 -30.78 -4.78 5.17
C ASP A 120 -29.66 -3.90 4.54
N ILE A 121 -29.18 -4.27 3.33
CA ILE A 121 -28.19 -3.49 2.57
C ILE A 121 -28.90 -2.80 1.41
N GLN A 122 -28.95 -1.46 1.46
CA GLN A 122 -29.46 -0.60 0.39
C GLN A 122 -28.98 0.84 0.59
N ASP A 123 -28.79 1.57 -0.50
CA ASP A 123 -28.47 3.00 -0.49
C ASP A 123 -29.73 3.85 -0.59
N SER A 124 -30.72 3.36 -1.34
CA SER A 124 -32.00 4.04 -1.59
C SER A 124 -33.10 3.04 -1.89
N THR A 125 -34.29 3.53 -2.10
CA THR A 125 -35.45 2.74 -2.55
C THR A 125 -36.08 3.36 -3.80
N ASN A 126 -36.54 2.50 -4.72
CA ASN A 126 -37.29 2.99 -5.89
C ASN A 126 -38.74 3.30 -5.54
N ALA A 127 -39.51 3.81 -6.51
CA ALA A 127 -40.91 4.17 -6.33
C ALA A 127 -41.82 3.00 -5.90
N GLN A 128 -41.39 1.75 -6.12
CA GLN A 128 -42.10 0.54 -5.68
C GLN A 128 -41.63 0.04 -4.30
N GLY A 129 -40.72 0.76 -3.63
CA GLY A 129 -40.21 0.37 -2.31
C GLY A 129 -39.12 -0.72 -2.34
N HIS A 130 -38.55 -1.00 -3.52
CA HIS A 130 -37.45 -1.97 -3.60
C HIS A 130 -36.12 -1.31 -3.30
N GLY A 131 -35.26 -2.03 -2.56
CA GLY A 131 -33.90 -1.56 -2.24
C GLY A 131 -33.02 -1.48 -3.47
N LEU A 132 -32.29 -0.37 -3.58
CA LEU A 132 -31.30 -0.09 -4.62
C LEU A 132 -29.93 0.06 -3.98
N ILE A 133 -28.91 -0.48 -4.64
CA ILE A 133 -27.52 -0.39 -4.22
C ILE A 133 -26.71 0.28 -5.33
N ASP A 134 -25.92 1.26 -4.96
CA ASP A 134 -24.99 1.95 -5.83
C ASP A 134 -23.69 1.15 -5.92
N VAL A 135 -23.34 0.72 -7.13
CA VAL A 135 -22.25 -0.23 -7.37
C VAL A 135 -21.33 0.25 -8.49
N TRP A 136 -20.11 -0.27 -8.49
CA TRP A 136 -19.15 -0.07 -9.56
C TRP A 136 -19.08 -1.29 -10.45
N MET A 137 -19.42 -1.13 -11.72
CA MET A 137 -19.32 -2.16 -12.76
C MET A 137 -18.01 -2.01 -13.52
N SER A 138 -17.41 -3.13 -13.92
CA SER A 138 -16.21 -3.18 -14.75
C SER A 138 -16.15 -4.50 -15.52
N HIS A 139 -17.06 -4.67 -16.50
CA HIS A 139 -17.16 -5.92 -17.25
C HIS A 139 -17.62 -5.73 -18.68
N GLY A 140 -17.17 -6.66 -19.56
CA GLY A 140 -17.65 -6.80 -20.93
C GLY A 140 -18.53 -8.04 -21.11
N ASP A 141 -18.34 -9.05 -20.27
CA ASP A 141 -19.02 -10.34 -20.30
C ASP A 141 -20.00 -10.46 -19.13
N LYS A 142 -21.01 -11.28 -19.28
CA LYS A 142 -22.05 -11.46 -18.26
C LYS A 142 -22.58 -12.89 -18.20
N VAL A 143 -23.03 -13.29 -17.04
CA VAL A 143 -23.79 -14.53 -16.87
C VAL A 143 -25.16 -14.35 -17.51
N THR A 144 -25.52 -15.28 -18.42
CA THR A 144 -26.82 -15.30 -19.12
C THR A 144 -27.74 -16.42 -18.63
N GLU A 145 -27.16 -17.51 -18.09
CA GLU A 145 -27.90 -18.59 -17.46
C GLU A 145 -27.27 -18.94 -16.11
N ILE A 146 -28.07 -18.94 -15.04
CA ILE A 146 -27.59 -19.30 -13.71
C ILE A 146 -27.49 -20.82 -13.56
N PRO A 147 -26.52 -21.34 -12.79
CA PRO A 147 -26.43 -22.76 -12.51
C PRO A 147 -27.64 -23.29 -11.70
N ALA A 148 -27.86 -24.61 -11.74
CA ALA A 148 -28.90 -25.26 -10.96
C ALA A 148 -28.71 -24.99 -9.46
N GLY A 149 -29.79 -24.67 -8.75
CA GLY A 149 -29.79 -24.31 -7.33
C GLY A 149 -29.62 -22.81 -7.04
N PHE A 150 -29.08 -22.05 -7.97
CA PHE A 150 -28.93 -20.60 -7.82
C PHE A 150 -30.23 -19.83 -8.06
N LYS A 151 -30.30 -18.65 -7.44
CA LYS A 151 -31.35 -17.65 -7.66
C LYS A 151 -30.69 -16.29 -7.93
N VAL A 152 -31.31 -15.47 -8.76
CA VAL A 152 -30.89 -14.09 -8.97
C VAL A 152 -31.22 -13.27 -7.73
N ILE A 153 -30.24 -12.63 -7.14
CA ILE A 153 -30.36 -11.82 -5.91
C ILE A 153 -30.15 -10.31 -6.14
N ALA A 154 -29.60 -9.91 -7.30
CA ALA A 154 -29.61 -8.53 -7.74
C ALA A 154 -29.69 -8.43 -9.27
N SER A 155 -30.29 -7.34 -9.76
CA SER A 155 -30.48 -7.10 -11.20
C SER A 155 -30.58 -5.62 -11.53
N ASN A 156 -30.25 -5.26 -12.77
CA ASN A 156 -30.61 -3.99 -13.41
C ASN A 156 -31.04 -4.23 -14.86
N ASP A 157 -31.36 -3.18 -15.59
CA ASP A 157 -31.89 -3.31 -16.98
C ASP A 157 -30.83 -3.82 -17.98
N THR A 158 -29.56 -3.57 -17.72
CA THR A 158 -28.45 -3.94 -18.61
C THR A 158 -27.80 -5.27 -18.19
N THR A 159 -27.81 -5.57 -16.88
CA THR A 159 -27.32 -6.83 -16.32
C THR A 159 -28.41 -7.52 -15.50
N PRO A 160 -29.28 -8.33 -16.15
CA PRO A 160 -30.40 -9.02 -15.47
C PRO A 160 -29.96 -9.98 -14.36
N ILE A 161 -28.72 -10.46 -14.41
CA ILE A 161 -28.08 -11.30 -13.38
C ILE A 161 -26.86 -10.52 -12.85
N ALA A 162 -27.12 -9.46 -12.06
CA ALA A 162 -26.07 -8.66 -11.45
C ALA A 162 -25.50 -9.33 -10.19
N ALA A 163 -26.27 -10.22 -9.57
CA ALA A 163 -25.80 -11.12 -8.50
C ALA A 163 -26.68 -12.36 -8.44
N MET A 164 -26.07 -13.47 -8.01
CA MET A 164 -26.74 -14.75 -7.84
C MET A 164 -26.27 -15.45 -6.56
N ALA A 165 -27.10 -16.32 -5.98
CA ALA A 165 -26.75 -17.11 -4.82
C ALA A 165 -27.41 -18.50 -4.83
N ASP A 166 -26.68 -19.47 -4.29
CA ASP A 166 -27.19 -20.72 -3.77
C ASP A 166 -27.06 -20.69 -2.24
N GLU A 167 -28.15 -20.32 -1.58
CA GLU A 167 -28.16 -20.15 -0.12
C GLU A 167 -27.92 -21.47 0.63
N ALA A 168 -28.26 -22.62 0.02
CA ALA A 168 -28.09 -23.93 0.63
C ALA A 168 -26.61 -24.33 0.73
N ARG A 169 -25.83 -24.04 -0.33
CA ARG A 169 -24.39 -24.28 -0.36
C ARG A 169 -23.56 -23.06 0.14
N LYS A 170 -24.23 -21.95 0.44
CA LYS A 170 -23.61 -20.65 0.78
C LYS A 170 -22.69 -20.15 -0.33
N PHE A 171 -23.07 -20.32 -1.58
CA PHE A 171 -22.37 -19.80 -2.73
C PHE A 171 -23.02 -18.49 -3.20
N TYR A 172 -22.25 -17.42 -3.23
CA TYR A 172 -22.66 -16.07 -3.60
C TYR A 172 -21.79 -15.57 -4.73
N ALA A 173 -22.37 -14.79 -5.61
CA ALA A 173 -21.60 -14.17 -6.67
C ALA A 173 -22.19 -12.82 -7.10
N VAL A 174 -21.33 -11.85 -7.34
CA VAL A 174 -21.68 -10.49 -7.74
C VAL A 174 -20.89 -10.09 -9.00
N GLN A 175 -21.54 -9.43 -9.96
CA GLN A 175 -20.90 -8.95 -11.17
C GLN A 175 -20.13 -7.63 -10.96
N PHE A 176 -20.52 -6.85 -9.99
CA PHE A 176 -19.88 -5.59 -9.59
C PHE A 176 -18.75 -5.83 -8.58
N HIS A 177 -18.01 -4.76 -8.29
CA HIS A 177 -16.86 -4.78 -7.40
C HIS A 177 -17.21 -4.22 -6.01
N PRO A 178 -17.48 -5.05 -4.99
CA PRO A 178 -17.76 -4.59 -3.63
C PRO A 178 -16.52 -4.07 -2.89
N GLU A 179 -15.31 -4.42 -3.35
CA GLU A 179 -14.04 -4.06 -2.74
C GLU A 179 -13.64 -2.60 -2.98
N VAL A 180 -14.16 -1.97 -4.06
CA VAL A 180 -13.80 -0.59 -4.40
C VAL A 180 -14.66 0.43 -3.66
N THR A 181 -14.11 1.62 -3.42
CA THR A 181 -14.78 2.70 -2.66
C THR A 181 -16.03 3.24 -3.33
N HIS A 182 -16.17 3.06 -4.65
CA HIS A 182 -17.33 3.49 -5.43
C HIS A 182 -18.58 2.60 -5.23
N THR A 183 -18.43 1.43 -4.64
CA THR A 183 -19.55 0.61 -4.16
C THR A 183 -19.78 0.95 -2.71
N SER A 184 -20.73 1.85 -2.44
CA SER A 184 -20.96 2.47 -1.12
C SER A 184 -21.18 1.46 0.00
N GLN A 185 -21.94 0.39 -0.26
CA GLN A 185 -22.24 -0.69 0.70
C GLN A 185 -21.28 -1.89 0.59
N GLY A 186 -20.21 -1.76 -0.20
CA GLY A 186 -19.30 -2.87 -0.49
C GLY A 186 -18.63 -3.45 0.75
N GLN A 187 -18.21 -2.60 1.69
CA GLN A 187 -17.63 -3.02 2.96
C GLN A 187 -18.64 -3.86 3.77
N ALA A 188 -19.88 -3.40 3.89
CA ALA A 188 -20.92 -4.12 4.63
C ALA A 188 -21.23 -5.50 4.02
N MET A 189 -21.17 -5.62 2.67
CA MET A 189 -21.36 -6.92 2.00
C MET A 189 -20.21 -7.89 2.31
N LEU A 190 -18.97 -7.41 2.24
CA LEU A 190 -17.79 -8.23 2.51
C LEU A 190 -17.70 -8.62 3.99
N GLU A 191 -17.98 -7.71 4.91
CA GLU A 191 -18.08 -8.02 6.35
C GLU A 191 -19.14 -9.07 6.64
N ARG A 192 -20.32 -8.94 6.05
CA ARG A 192 -21.39 -9.93 6.18
C ARG A 192 -21.00 -11.29 5.64
N PHE A 193 -20.38 -11.34 4.45
CA PHE A 193 -19.89 -12.59 3.92
C PHE A 193 -18.89 -13.25 4.87
N VAL A 194 -17.90 -12.49 5.33
CA VAL A 194 -16.81 -13.02 6.16
C VAL A 194 -17.29 -13.39 7.57
N LEU A 195 -17.98 -12.47 8.26
CA LEU A 195 -18.33 -12.66 9.68
C LEU A 195 -19.61 -13.47 9.88
N GLU A 196 -20.67 -13.22 9.10
CA GLU A 196 -21.95 -13.87 9.31
C GLU A 196 -22.09 -15.17 8.49
N ILE A 197 -21.75 -15.14 7.19
CA ILE A 197 -21.94 -16.27 6.28
C ILE A 197 -20.85 -17.32 6.47
N CYS A 198 -19.57 -16.90 6.51
CA CYS A 198 -18.44 -17.78 6.78
C CYS A 198 -18.36 -18.13 8.29
N GLY A 199 -18.85 -17.27 9.16
CA GLY A 199 -18.74 -17.45 10.62
C GLY A 199 -17.31 -17.24 11.12
N ALA A 200 -16.48 -16.54 10.36
CA ALA A 200 -15.11 -16.25 10.75
C ALA A 200 -15.06 -15.34 11.98
N LYS A 201 -14.11 -15.56 12.86
CA LYS A 201 -13.93 -14.76 14.07
C LYS A 201 -13.04 -13.57 13.77
N PRO A 202 -13.37 -12.37 14.27
CA PRO A 202 -12.52 -11.20 14.14
C PRO A 202 -11.35 -11.24 15.15
N ASP A 203 -10.46 -12.23 14.99
CA ASP A 203 -9.36 -12.53 15.91
C ASP A 203 -7.98 -12.08 15.39
N TRP A 204 -7.94 -11.41 14.24
CA TRP A 204 -6.74 -10.80 13.70
C TRP A 204 -6.53 -9.40 14.29
N ILE A 205 -5.86 -9.34 15.47
CA ILE A 205 -5.68 -8.12 16.26
C ILE A 205 -4.19 -7.85 16.44
N MET A 206 -3.73 -6.61 16.21
CA MET A 206 -2.30 -6.26 16.24
C MET A 206 -1.64 -6.45 17.61
N GLY A 207 -2.39 -6.36 18.71
CA GLY A 207 -1.87 -6.67 20.05
C GLY A 207 -1.44 -8.13 20.22
N ASP A 208 -2.23 -9.05 19.70
CA ASP A 208 -1.94 -10.48 19.72
C ASP A 208 -0.82 -10.83 18.72
N TYR A 209 -0.82 -10.18 17.56
CA TYR A 209 0.24 -10.29 16.56
C TYR A 209 1.63 -9.99 17.13
N ILE A 210 1.78 -8.95 17.97
CA ILE A 210 3.06 -8.63 18.62
C ILE A 210 3.58 -9.84 19.40
N THR A 211 2.73 -10.47 20.18
CA THR A 211 3.12 -11.61 21.03
C THR A 211 3.58 -12.79 20.19
N GLU A 212 2.84 -13.11 19.13
CA GLU A 212 3.18 -14.19 18.21
C GLU A 212 4.44 -13.90 17.39
N ALA A 213 4.56 -12.68 16.86
CA ALA A 213 5.72 -12.26 16.08
C ALA A 213 7.00 -12.26 16.92
N VAL A 214 6.95 -11.76 18.16
CA VAL A 214 8.07 -11.81 19.11
C VAL A 214 8.51 -13.25 19.36
N ALA A 215 7.58 -14.17 19.57
CA ALA A 215 7.90 -15.59 19.76
C ALA A 215 8.54 -16.22 18.51
N LYS A 216 7.99 -15.93 17.32
CA LYS A 216 8.54 -16.39 16.03
C LYS A 216 9.96 -15.86 15.78
N ILE A 217 10.17 -14.57 15.99
CA ILE A 217 11.50 -13.94 15.81
C ILE A 217 12.52 -14.59 16.76
N LYS A 218 12.19 -14.74 18.05
CA LYS A 218 13.06 -15.42 19.02
C LYS A 218 13.41 -16.85 18.60
N ALA A 219 12.43 -17.62 18.17
CA ALA A 219 12.64 -18.98 17.73
C ALA A 219 13.50 -19.08 16.46
N GLN A 220 13.32 -18.13 15.51
CA GLN A 220 14.06 -18.12 14.26
C GLN A 220 15.51 -17.63 14.43
N VAL A 221 15.72 -16.60 15.26
CA VAL A 221 17.03 -15.95 15.43
C VAL A 221 17.89 -16.69 16.46
N GLY A 222 17.29 -17.18 17.55
CA GLY A 222 18.04 -17.80 18.66
C GLY A 222 19.06 -16.81 19.25
N ASP A 223 20.33 -17.26 19.35
CA ASP A 223 21.45 -16.46 19.87
C ASP A 223 22.24 -15.74 18.77
N GLU A 224 21.73 -15.71 17.54
CA GLU A 224 22.42 -15.08 16.40
C GLU A 224 22.12 -13.56 16.33
N GLU A 225 22.93 -12.82 15.59
CA GLU A 225 22.79 -11.38 15.42
C GLU A 225 22.07 -11.02 14.12
N VAL A 226 21.33 -9.92 14.15
CA VAL A 226 20.48 -9.42 13.05
C VAL A 226 20.94 -8.03 12.65
N ILE A 227 21.06 -7.78 11.34
CA ILE A 227 21.24 -6.44 10.77
C ILE A 227 19.95 -6.00 10.08
N LEU A 228 19.62 -4.72 10.22
CA LEU A 228 18.47 -4.08 9.55
C LEU A 228 18.90 -2.77 8.90
N GLY A 229 18.57 -2.57 7.63
CA GLY A 229 18.63 -1.26 6.99
C GLY A 229 17.50 -0.37 7.48
N LEU A 230 17.82 0.64 8.28
CA LEU A 230 16.86 1.61 8.79
C LEU A 230 16.76 2.79 7.83
N SER A 231 15.75 2.81 6.96
CA SER A 231 15.55 3.90 5.99
C SER A 231 14.90 5.15 6.59
N GLY A 232 14.47 5.09 7.86
CA GLY A 232 13.60 6.10 8.46
C GLY A 232 12.14 6.00 7.96
N GLY A 233 11.79 5.11 7.01
CA GLY A 233 10.43 4.80 6.59
C GLY A 233 9.62 4.08 7.67
N VAL A 234 8.29 4.11 7.57
CA VAL A 234 7.40 3.49 8.57
C VAL A 234 7.71 2.01 8.73
N ASP A 235 7.85 1.27 7.62
CA ASP A 235 8.00 -0.19 7.64
C ASP A 235 9.31 -0.61 8.30
N SER A 236 10.45 -0.02 7.91
CA SER A 236 11.74 -0.29 8.54
C SER A 236 11.76 0.12 10.02
N SER A 237 11.05 1.18 10.37
CA SER A 237 10.92 1.66 11.75
C SER A 237 10.12 0.70 12.63
N VAL A 238 8.99 0.20 12.12
CA VAL A 238 8.17 -0.78 12.84
C VAL A 238 8.88 -2.13 12.93
N ALA A 239 9.55 -2.57 11.85
CA ALA A 239 10.39 -3.77 11.88
C ALA A 239 11.49 -3.66 12.95
N ALA A 240 12.22 -2.54 13.01
CA ALA A 240 13.25 -2.30 14.01
C ALA A 240 12.69 -2.39 15.44
N ALA A 241 11.56 -1.72 15.71
CA ALA A 241 10.93 -1.74 17.04
C ALA A 241 10.45 -3.14 17.43
N LEU A 242 9.84 -3.90 16.50
CA LEU A 242 9.36 -5.25 16.74
C LEU A 242 10.51 -6.25 17.00
N ILE A 243 11.55 -6.21 16.16
CA ILE A 243 12.72 -7.08 16.29
C ILE A 243 13.46 -6.75 17.59
N HIS A 244 13.69 -5.48 17.89
CA HIS A 244 14.35 -5.07 19.15
C HIS A 244 13.56 -5.52 20.38
N ARG A 245 12.24 -5.43 20.35
CA ARG A 245 11.39 -5.98 21.41
C ARG A 245 11.55 -7.49 21.58
N ALA A 246 11.84 -8.21 20.50
CA ALA A 246 12.04 -9.65 20.55
C ALA A 246 13.44 -10.05 21.03
N ILE A 247 14.49 -9.44 20.51
CA ILE A 247 15.89 -9.92 20.67
C ILE A 247 16.85 -8.87 21.26
N GLY A 248 16.36 -7.66 21.56
CA GLY A 248 17.18 -6.62 22.23
C GLY A 248 18.45 -6.28 21.44
N ASP A 249 19.59 -6.33 22.14
CA ASP A 249 20.91 -5.91 21.62
C ASP A 249 21.47 -6.79 20.49
N GLN A 250 20.85 -7.93 20.18
CA GLN A 250 21.21 -8.75 19.01
C GLN A 250 20.84 -8.05 17.68
N LEU A 251 20.05 -6.97 17.73
CA LEU A 251 19.71 -6.16 16.55
C LEU A 251 20.68 -4.99 16.42
N THR A 252 21.31 -4.86 15.24
CA THR A 252 22.02 -3.66 14.82
C THR A 252 21.35 -3.06 13.60
N CYS A 253 20.94 -1.80 13.68
CA CYS A 253 20.38 -1.04 12.57
C CYS A 253 21.46 -0.21 11.89
N VAL A 254 21.45 -0.17 10.55
CA VAL A 254 22.30 0.71 9.75
C VAL A 254 21.44 1.77 9.10
N PHE A 255 21.66 3.03 9.47
CA PHE A 255 20.98 4.19 8.91
C PHE A 255 21.92 4.94 7.97
N VAL A 256 21.59 4.98 6.69
CA VAL A 256 22.39 5.67 5.66
C VAL A 256 21.86 7.07 5.44
N ASP A 257 22.66 8.08 5.80
CA ASP A 257 22.40 9.47 5.48
C ASP A 257 23.05 9.83 4.14
N HIS A 258 22.23 9.87 3.11
CA HIS A 258 22.68 10.11 1.73
C HIS A 258 22.60 11.58 1.31
N GLY A 259 22.36 12.51 2.25
CA GLY A 259 22.30 13.94 1.97
C GLY A 259 21.00 14.42 1.28
N LEU A 260 20.07 13.52 0.97
CA LEU A 260 18.78 13.81 0.32
C LEU A 260 17.59 13.57 1.26
N LEU A 261 17.83 13.53 2.57
CA LEU A 261 16.82 13.43 3.61
C LEU A 261 16.10 14.78 3.82
N ARG A 262 14.93 14.72 4.45
CA ARG A 262 14.22 15.91 4.95
C ARG A 262 15.05 16.63 6.01
N LEU A 263 14.65 17.87 6.32
CA LEU A 263 15.30 18.67 7.36
C LEU A 263 15.30 17.93 8.70
N ASN A 264 16.49 17.77 9.31
CA ASN A 264 16.73 17.12 10.60
C ASN A 264 16.26 15.65 10.69
N GLU A 265 15.91 15.00 9.57
CA GLU A 265 15.36 13.63 9.59
C GLU A 265 16.35 12.63 10.19
N GLY A 266 17.64 12.73 9.83
CA GLY A 266 18.67 11.85 10.40
C GLY A 266 18.80 11.98 11.91
N ASP A 267 18.78 13.20 12.43
CA ASP A 267 18.84 13.45 13.88
C ASP A 267 17.60 12.97 14.61
N MET A 268 16.41 13.12 13.99
CA MET A 268 15.14 12.60 14.53
C MET A 268 15.15 11.07 14.59
N VAL A 269 15.65 10.39 13.58
CA VAL A 269 15.80 8.92 13.58
C VAL A 269 16.74 8.48 14.70
N MET A 270 17.91 9.10 14.83
CA MET A 270 18.87 8.77 15.88
C MET A 270 18.29 9.02 17.29
N ALA A 271 17.64 10.17 17.52
CA ALA A 271 17.01 10.49 18.79
C ALA A 271 15.92 9.47 19.16
N MET A 272 15.14 8.99 18.18
CA MET A 272 14.09 8.01 18.41
C MET A 272 14.66 6.62 18.69
N PHE A 273 15.47 6.08 17.80
CA PHE A 273 15.90 4.68 17.88
C PHE A 273 17.05 4.49 18.88
N ALA A 274 18.13 5.25 18.75
CA ALA A 274 19.25 5.14 19.68
C ALA A 274 18.93 5.81 21.05
N GLY A 275 18.29 6.97 21.03
CA GLY A 275 18.02 7.73 22.26
C GLY A 275 16.88 7.18 23.10
N ARG A 276 15.68 6.96 22.49
CA ARG A 276 14.47 6.58 23.25
C ARG A 276 14.25 5.07 23.31
N LEU A 277 14.45 4.35 22.21
CA LEU A 277 14.23 2.90 22.15
C LEU A 277 15.48 2.09 22.51
N HIS A 278 16.63 2.74 22.63
CA HIS A 278 17.91 2.11 22.94
C HIS A 278 18.32 1.01 21.95
N VAL A 279 17.92 1.16 20.68
CA VAL A 279 18.33 0.28 19.59
C VAL A 279 19.76 0.63 19.19
N ASN A 280 20.59 -0.36 18.93
CA ASN A 280 21.93 -0.14 18.40
C ASN A 280 21.82 0.35 16.94
N VAL A 281 22.14 1.64 16.69
CA VAL A 281 22.04 2.26 15.37
C VAL A 281 23.39 2.83 14.94
N ILE A 282 23.88 2.40 13.79
CA ILE A 282 25.06 2.95 13.14
C ILE A 282 24.57 3.93 12.06
N ARG A 283 24.85 5.24 12.24
CA ARG A 283 24.60 6.23 11.21
C ARG A 283 25.82 6.35 10.31
N VAL A 284 25.63 6.16 9.01
CA VAL A 284 26.66 6.29 7.99
C VAL A 284 26.39 7.56 7.19
N ASP A 285 27.27 8.55 7.29
CA ASP A 285 27.23 9.72 6.42
C ASP A 285 27.84 9.37 5.05
N ALA A 286 27.01 9.21 4.06
CA ALA A 286 27.36 8.91 2.68
C ALA A 286 27.08 10.09 1.72
N THR A 287 26.84 11.29 2.25
CA THR A 287 26.46 12.48 1.47
C THR A 287 27.37 12.72 0.29
N GLU A 288 28.69 12.76 0.50
CA GLU A 288 29.67 13.05 -0.56
C GLU A 288 29.68 11.95 -1.65
N GLN A 289 29.52 10.68 -1.26
CA GLN A 289 29.46 9.57 -2.21
C GLN A 289 28.24 9.67 -3.12
N PHE A 290 27.05 9.90 -2.56
CA PHE A 290 25.82 10.04 -3.35
C PHE A 290 25.85 11.27 -4.25
N MET A 291 26.24 12.43 -3.71
CA MET A 291 26.33 13.66 -4.50
C MET A 291 27.35 13.54 -5.62
N GLY A 292 28.48 12.86 -5.38
CA GLY A 292 29.51 12.63 -6.42
C GLY A 292 28.98 11.79 -7.59
N HIS A 293 28.22 10.73 -7.32
CA HIS A 293 27.65 9.88 -8.37
C HIS A 293 26.42 10.49 -9.06
N LEU A 294 25.74 11.46 -8.44
CA LEU A 294 24.60 12.17 -9.02
C LEU A 294 25.02 13.42 -9.83
N ALA A 295 26.28 13.84 -9.75
CA ALA A 295 26.77 15.00 -10.48
C ALA A 295 26.57 14.85 -11.99
N GLY A 296 25.93 15.85 -12.63
CA GLY A 296 25.60 15.85 -14.05
C GLY A 296 24.44 14.94 -14.47
N ILE A 297 23.79 14.25 -13.53
CA ILE A 297 22.66 13.35 -13.83
C ILE A 297 21.35 14.10 -13.68
N SER A 298 20.58 14.18 -14.77
CA SER A 298 19.28 14.88 -14.82
C SER A 298 18.10 13.98 -15.17
N GLU A 299 18.34 12.78 -15.68
CA GLU A 299 17.29 11.86 -16.09
C GLU A 299 16.73 11.12 -14.85
N PRO A 300 15.38 11.11 -14.61
CA PRO A 300 14.77 10.62 -13.38
C PRO A 300 15.08 9.15 -13.07
N GLU A 301 15.02 8.28 -14.06
CA GLU A 301 15.26 6.85 -13.86
C GLU A 301 16.75 6.57 -13.57
N ALA A 302 17.65 7.33 -14.16
CA ALA A 302 19.09 7.24 -13.87
C ALA A 302 19.38 7.65 -12.42
N LYS A 303 18.76 8.73 -11.93
CA LYS A 303 18.86 9.14 -10.52
C LYS A 303 18.41 8.04 -9.58
N ARG A 304 17.22 7.44 -9.83
CA ARG A 304 16.67 6.35 -9.03
C ARG A 304 17.60 5.14 -8.97
N LYS A 305 18.16 4.74 -10.11
CA LYS A 305 19.11 3.62 -10.21
C LYS A 305 20.40 3.87 -9.47
N ILE A 306 20.95 5.08 -9.60
CA ILE A 306 22.19 5.47 -8.90
C ILE A 306 21.95 5.46 -7.39
N ILE A 307 20.92 6.15 -6.91
CA ILE A 307 20.61 6.23 -5.49
C ILE A 307 20.37 4.83 -4.90
N GLY A 308 19.58 3.99 -5.58
CA GLY A 308 19.33 2.63 -5.14
C GLY A 308 20.59 1.77 -5.09
N ARG A 309 21.46 1.85 -6.11
CA ARG A 309 22.73 1.14 -6.15
C ARG A 309 23.66 1.57 -5.02
N GLU A 310 23.87 2.87 -4.86
CA GLU A 310 24.77 3.41 -3.83
C GLU A 310 24.29 3.05 -2.42
N PHE A 311 22.98 3.08 -2.18
CA PHE A 311 22.40 2.65 -0.91
C PHE A 311 22.75 1.19 -0.60
N VAL A 312 22.63 0.32 -1.60
CA VAL A 312 23.00 -1.11 -1.48
C VAL A 312 24.49 -1.27 -1.19
N GLU A 313 25.36 -0.53 -1.88
CA GLU A 313 26.82 -0.66 -1.70
C GLU A 313 27.27 -0.15 -0.32
N VAL A 314 26.74 0.97 0.15
CA VAL A 314 27.02 1.48 1.52
C VAL A 314 26.54 0.47 2.56
N PHE A 315 25.32 -0.04 2.40
CA PHE A 315 24.76 -1.03 3.31
C PHE A 315 25.60 -2.32 3.34
N LYS A 316 26.02 -2.84 2.17
CA LYS A 316 26.90 -4.02 2.08
C LYS A 316 28.22 -3.83 2.80
N ALA A 317 28.83 -2.65 2.64
CA ALA A 317 30.10 -2.34 3.30
C ALA A 317 29.97 -2.38 4.82
N GLU A 318 28.91 -1.82 5.38
CA GLU A 318 28.66 -1.85 6.83
C GLU A 318 28.25 -3.26 7.30
N ALA A 319 27.41 -3.95 6.56
CA ALA A 319 27.03 -5.32 6.85
C ALA A 319 28.23 -6.28 6.87
N ALA A 320 29.20 -6.09 5.98
CA ALA A 320 30.42 -6.89 5.95
C ALA A 320 31.28 -6.68 7.21
N LYS A 321 31.34 -5.45 7.76
CA LYS A 321 32.04 -5.18 9.02
C LYS A 321 31.34 -5.90 10.20
N LEU A 322 30.03 -5.87 10.23
CA LEU A 322 29.22 -6.50 11.29
C LEU A 322 29.22 -8.02 11.22
N LYS A 323 29.46 -8.60 10.04
CA LYS A 323 29.52 -10.06 9.86
C LYS A 323 30.77 -10.69 10.48
N VAL A 324 31.88 -9.97 10.55
CA VAL A 324 33.17 -10.53 11.02
C VAL A 324 33.22 -10.71 12.53
N GLY A 325 32.35 -10.03 13.28
CA GLY A 325 32.34 -10.05 14.75
C GLY A 325 33.59 -9.40 15.33
N THR A 326 33.39 -8.43 16.22
CA THR A 326 34.46 -7.80 17.01
C THR A 326 33.95 -7.56 18.43
N ASP A 327 34.85 -7.58 19.42
CA ASP A 327 34.56 -7.19 20.81
C ASP A 327 33.37 -7.92 21.49
N GLY A 328 33.30 -9.25 21.33
CA GLY A 328 32.28 -10.09 21.99
C GLY A 328 31.01 -10.34 21.17
N HIS A 329 30.90 -9.80 19.97
CA HIS A 329 29.83 -10.09 19.01
C HIS A 329 30.20 -11.28 18.11
N LYS A 330 29.24 -12.21 17.91
CA LYS A 330 29.43 -13.40 17.06
C LYS A 330 29.47 -13.10 15.57
N GLY A 331 29.03 -11.90 15.17
CA GLY A 331 28.82 -11.50 13.79
C GLY A 331 27.41 -11.82 13.29
N ALA A 332 26.89 -10.95 12.43
CA ALA A 332 25.52 -11.02 11.96
C ALA A 332 25.29 -12.21 11.01
N SER A 333 24.23 -12.95 11.26
CA SER A 333 23.76 -14.11 10.50
C SER A 333 22.45 -13.86 9.75
N PHE A 334 21.70 -12.83 10.16
CA PHE A 334 20.42 -12.46 9.57
C PHE A 334 20.42 -11.04 9.01
N LEU A 335 19.74 -10.89 7.87
CA LEU A 335 19.32 -9.60 7.33
C LEU A 335 17.81 -9.44 7.53
N ALA A 336 17.41 -8.44 8.30
CA ALA A 336 16.01 -8.11 8.45
C ALA A 336 15.56 -7.12 7.39
N GLN A 337 14.33 -7.26 6.93
CA GLN A 337 13.69 -6.39 5.95
C GLN A 337 12.28 -6.02 6.40
N GLY A 338 11.88 -4.78 6.11
CA GLY A 338 10.52 -4.27 6.34
C GLY A 338 9.56 -4.61 5.20
N THR A 339 9.70 -5.79 4.57
CA THR A 339 8.79 -6.29 3.53
C THR A 339 7.39 -6.40 4.10
N ILE A 340 6.39 -5.88 3.40
CA ILE A 340 4.98 -5.94 3.77
C ILE A 340 4.19 -6.80 2.75
N TYR A 341 2.96 -7.16 3.08
CA TYR A 341 2.18 -8.09 2.28
C TYR A 341 1.95 -7.64 0.82
N PRO A 342 1.68 -6.36 0.50
CA PRO A 342 1.65 -5.88 -0.88
C PRO A 342 2.94 -6.16 -1.67
N ASP A 343 4.12 -6.02 -1.06
CA ASP A 343 5.40 -6.32 -1.72
C ASP A 343 5.53 -7.80 -2.08
N VAL A 344 5.00 -8.67 -1.21
CA VAL A 344 4.98 -10.13 -1.43
C VAL A 344 4.09 -10.49 -2.62
N ILE A 345 2.90 -9.90 -2.69
CA ILE A 345 1.94 -10.14 -3.78
C ILE A 345 2.53 -9.66 -5.11
N GLU A 346 3.09 -8.45 -5.16
CA GLU A 346 3.74 -7.90 -6.35
C GLU A 346 4.91 -8.77 -6.82
N SER A 347 5.69 -9.34 -5.89
CA SER A 347 6.81 -10.25 -6.20
C SER A 347 6.35 -11.63 -6.64
N GLY A 348 5.26 -12.15 -6.07
CA GLY A 348 4.66 -13.45 -6.38
C GLY A 348 4.00 -13.48 -7.76
N GLY A 349 3.36 -12.37 -8.16
CA GLY A 349 2.76 -12.19 -9.48
C GLY A 349 3.77 -12.27 -10.63
N ALA A 350 5.04 -11.94 -10.38
CA ALA A 350 6.11 -12.10 -11.37
C ALA A 350 6.43 -13.57 -11.71
N LYS A 351 5.95 -14.53 -10.92
CA LYS A 351 6.09 -15.98 -11.19
C LYS A 351 4.94 -16.56 -12.00
N SER A 352 3.81 -15.87 -12.09
CA SER A 352 2.74 -16.24 -13.01
C SER A 352 3.08 -15.73 -14.41
N LYS A 353 2.94 -16.56 -15.44
CA LYS A 353 3.33 -16.25 -16.84
C LYS A 353 2.57 -15.06 -17.47
N LYS A 354 1.65 -14.42 -16.75
CA LYS A 354 0.74 -13.38 -17.26
C LYS A 354 0.81 -12.02 -16.53
N ALA A 355 1.58 -11.88 -15.47
CA ALA A 355 1.68 -10.60 -14.74
C ALA A 355 2.81 -9.71 -15.30
N VAL A 356 2.45 -8.51 -15.73
CA VAL A 356 3.42 -7.47 -16.11
C VAL A 356 3.95 -6.80 -14.85
N THR A 357 5.22 -6.99 -14.56
CA THR A 357 5.91 -6.36 -13.41
C THR A 357 5.97 -4.84 -13.59
N ILE A 358 5.22 -4.09 -12.79
CA ILE A 358 5.13 -2.61 -12.89
C ILE A 358 6.18 -1.89 -12.02
N LYS A 359 6.82 -2.55 -11.05
CA LYS A 359 7.82 -1.92 -10.18
C LYS A 359 9.07 -2.78 -9.96
N SER A 360 10.21 -2.27 -10.39
CA SER A 360 11.55 -2.84 -10.18
C SER A 360 12.27 -2.31 -8.93
N HIS A 361 11.60 -1.58 -8.03
CA HIS A 361 12.27 -0.69 -7.07
C HIS A 361 12.48 -1.24 -5.66
N HIS A 362 11.96 -2.42 -5.32
CA HIS A 362 12.20 -3.08 -4.03
C HIS A 362 13.17 -4.26 -4.12
N ASN A 363 14.13 -4.20 -5.07
CA ASN A 363 15.04 -5.32 -5.35
C ASN A 363 16.17 -5.43 -4.29
N VAL A 364 15.79 -5.52 -3.01
CA VAL A 364 16.68 -5.97 -1.94
C VAL A 364 16.76 -7.51 -1.90
N GLY A 365 15.93 -8.19 -2.69
CA GLY A 365 15.85 -9.66 -2.73
C GLY A 365 17.13 -10.39 -3.11
N GLY A 366 18.11 -9.73 -3.74
CA GLY A 366 19.43 -10.28 -4.02
C GLY A 366 20.47 -10.08 -2.90
N LEU A 367 20.24 -9.16 -1.96
CA LEU A 367 21.17 -8.83 -0.88
C LEU A 367 21.46 -10.00 0.08
N PRO A 368 20.45 -10.75 0.58
CA PRO A 368 20.71 -11.87 1.48
C PRO A 368 21.63 -12.91 0.87
N ALA A 369 21.40 -13.29 -0.39
CA ALA A 369 22.22 -14.28 -1.10
C ALA A 369 23.64 -13.77 -1.32
N THR A 370 23.81 -12.50 -1.70
CA THR A 370 25.14 -11.89 -1.93
C THR A 370 25.95 -11.79 -0.64
N LEU A 371 25.28 -11.50 0.49
CA LEU A 371 25.92 -11.38 1.80
C LEU A 371 26.04 -12.74 2.52
N GLY A 372 25.36 -13.79 2.05
CA GLY A 372 25.27 -15.07 2.72
C GLY A 372 24.59 -14.97 4.10
N LEU A 373 23.56 -14.12 4.21
CA LEU A 373 22.75 -13.90 5.39
C LEU A 373 21.38 -14.59 5.23
N LYS A 374 20.80 -15.05 6.33
CA LYS A 374 19.42 -15.54 6.37
C LYS A 374 18.46 -14.35 6.38
N LEU A 375 17.29 -14.49 5.79
CA LEU A 375 16.28 -13.42 5.72
C LEU A 375 15.33 -13.48 6.93
N LEU A 376 15.04 -12.29 7.51
CA LEU A 376 14.05 -12.09 8.55
C LEU A 376 13.06 -11.00 8.13
N GLU A 377 11.80 -11.36 7.85
CA GLU A 377 10.74 -10.48 7.35
C GLU A 377 9.53 -10.47 8.31
N PRO A 378 9.60 -9.75 9.41
CA PRO A 378 8.57 -9.83 10.45
C PRO A 378 7.24 -9.15 10.11
N LEU A 379 7.18 -8.37 9.04
CA LEU A 379 5.97 -7.64 8.62
C LEU A 379 5.34 -8.22 7.34
N ARG A 380 5.87 -9.35 6.86
CA ARG A 380 5.53 -9.94 5.57
C ARG A 380 4.04 -10.22 5.36
N ASP A 381 3.32 -10.49 6.43
CA ASP A 381 1.90 -10.84 6.40
C ASP A 381 0.97 -9.63 6.62
N LEU A 382 1.52 -8.42 6.78
CA LEU A 382 0.78 -7.22 7.17
C LEU A 382 0.59 -6.25 5.99
N PHE A 383 -0.61 -5.65 5.93
CA PHE A 383 -0.87 -4.47 5.12
C PHE A 383 -0.33 -3.20 5.79
N LYS A 384 -0.20 -2.12 5.01
CA LYS A 384 0.38 -0.85 5.48
C LYS A 384 -0.35 -0.25 6.67
N ASP A 385 -1.67 -0.40 6.73
CA ASP A 385 -2.48 0.14 7.82
C ASP A 385 -2.25 -0.68 9.10
N GLU A 386 -2.18 -2.02 8.99
CA GLU A 386 -1.82 -2.92 10.08
C GLU A 386 -0.40 -2.65 10.62
N VAL A 387 0.55 -2.36 9.73
CA VAL A 387 1.91 -1.95 10.14
C VAL A 387 1.89 -0.65 10.95
N ARG A 388 1.04 0.31 10.59
CA ARG A 388 0.89 1.55 11.36
C ARG A 388 0.28 1.30 12.73
N GLU A 389 -0.78 0.52 12.83
CA GLU A 389 -1.38 0.11 14.11
C GLU A 389 -0.37 -0.62 14.99
N LEU A 390 0.38 -1.56 14.40
CA LEU A 390 1.47 -2.27 15.06
C LEU A 390 2.54 -1.30 15.59
N GLY A 391 2.92 -0.30 14.81
CA GLY A 391 3.88 0.73 15.21
C GLY A 391 3.44 1.51 16.44
N VAL A 392 2.17 1.94 16.46
CA VAL A 392 1.58 2.61 17.65
C VAL A 392 1.57 1.68 18.86
N ALA A 393 1.16 0.42 18.67
CA ALA A 393 1.13 -0.59 19.75
C ALA A 393 2.53 -0.93 20.30
N LEU A 394 3.59 -0.75 19.48
CA LEU A 394 4.99 -0.88 19.89
C LEU A 394 5.55 0.39 20.57
N GLY A 395 4.76 1.47 20.66
CA GLY A 395 5.14 2.72 21.32
C GLY A 395 5.86 3.74 20.43
N LEU A 396 5.83 3.55 19.11
CA LEU A 396 6.29 4.57 18.17
C LEU A 396 5.34 5.78 18.18
N PRO A 397 5.85 7.02 18.08
CA PRO A 397 4.99 8.21 18.02
C PRO A 397 4.07 8.18 16.80
N ALA A 398 2.82 8.61 16.99
CA ALA A 398 1.82 8.64 15.92
C ALA A 398 2.24 9.51 14.73
N ASP A 399 2.91 10.63 14.95
CA ASP A 399 3.42 11.53 13.91
C ASP A 399 4.55 10.89 13.07
N MET A 400 5.26 9.91 13.62
CA MET A 400 6.22 9.10 12.88
C MET A 400 5.53 8.01 12.05
N VAL A 401 4.53 7.35 12.63
CA VAL A 401 3.82 6.22 12.01
C VAL A 401 2.86 6.68 10.91
N TYR A 402 2.15 7.79 11.13
CA TYR A 402 1.18 8.36 10.18
C TYR A 402 1.76 9.48 9.31
N ARG A 403 3.08 9.54 9.19
CA ARG A 403 3.71 10.51 8.30
C ARG A 403 3.39 10.24 6.82
N HIS A 404 3.36 11.32 6.04
CA HIS A 404 3.20 11.21 4.59
C HIS A 404 4.33 10.38 3.96
N PRO A 405 4.05 9.64 2.88
CA PRO A 405 5.06 8.91 2.14
C PRO A 405 6.25 9.79 1.76
N PHE A 406 7.45 9.24 1.89
CA PHE A 406 8.67 9.84 1.41
C PHE A 406 9.40 8.81 0.56
N PRO A 407 9.70 9.10 -0.71
CA PRO A 407 10.26 8.11 -1.61
C PRO A 407 11.67 7.70 -1.18
N GLY A 408 12.07 6.46 -1.52
CA GLY A 408 13.42 5.96 -1.22
C GLY A 408 14.56 6.86 -1.73
N PRO A 409 14.46 7.43 -2.96
CA PRO A 409 15.44 8.41 -3.45
C PRO A 409 15.45 9.77 -2.72
N GLY A 410 14.56 9.96 -1.75
CA GLY A 410 14.48 11.19 -0.98
C GLY A 410 14.18 12.43 -1.84
N LEU A 411 14.84 13.54 -1.52
CA LEU A 411 14.71 14.79 -2.27
C LEU A 411 15.24 14.69 -3.71
N GLY A 412 16.00 13.64 -4.06
CA GLY A 412 16.58 13.47 -5.39
C GLY A 412 15.56 13.44 -6.53
N VAL A 413 14.33 12.93 -6.27
CA VAL A 413 13.21 12.92 -7.23
C VAL A 413 12.23 14.08 -7.04
N ARG A 414 12.59 15.05 -6.19
CA ARG A 414 11.87 16.31 -5.99
C ARG A 414 12.70 17.54 -6.42
N ILE A 415 13.88 17.29 -6.99
CA ILE A 415 14.72 18.28 -7.65
C ILE A 415 14.71 17.95 -9.13
N LEU A 416 14.02 18.74 -9.94
CA LEU A 416 13.98 18.53 -11.38
C LEU A 416 15.37 18.79 -11.99
N GLY A 417 15.78 17.89 -12.90
CA GLY A 417 17.11 17.98 -13.50
C GLY A 417 18.23 17.52 -12.57
N GLU A 418 19.38 18.18 -12.62
CA GLU A 418 20.57 17.78 -11.85
C GLU A 418 20.37 17.94 -10.34
N VAL A 419 20.74 16.90 -9.58
CA VAL A 419 20.72 16.93 -8.12
C VAL A 419 22.00 17.58 -7.60
N ARG A 420 21.84 18.70 -6.89
CA ARG A 420 22.94 19.45 -6.29
C ARG A 420 22.67 19.68 -4.80
N LYS A 421 23.74 19.73 -4.03
CA LYS A 421 23.65 19.93 -2.57
C LYS A 421 22.98 21.26 -2.22
N ASP A 422 23.32 22.36 -2.91
CA ASP A 422 22.68 23.66 -2.69
C ASP A 422 21.18 23.65 -3.02
N PHE A 423 20.75 22.94 -4.05
CA PHE A 423 19.34 22.75 -4.38
C PHE A 423 18.61 21.92 -3.33
N ALA A 424 19.23 20.83 -2.86
CA ALA A 424 18.68 20.01 -1.79
C ALA A 424 18.53 20.82 -0.49
N ASP A 425 19.49 21.68 -0.15
CA ASP A 425 19.45 22.52 1.04
C ASP A 425 18.35 23.60 0.97
N LEU A 426 18.09 24.18 -0.21
CA LEU A 426 16.96 25.08 -0.44
C LEU A 426 15.62 24.33 -0.31
N LEU A 427 15.52 23.21 -1.00
CA LEU A 427 14.29 22.42 -1.05
C LEU A 427 13.88 21.92 0.33
N ARG A 428 14.81 21.36 1.13
CA ARG A 428 14.48 20.80 2.45
C ARG A 428 13.95 21.85 3.41
N ARG A 429 14.45 23.09 3.33
CA ARG A 429 13.93 24.22 4.14
C ARG A 429 12.55 24.65 3.67
N ALA A 430 12.33 24.76 2.37
CA ALA A 430 11.02 25.09 1.82
C ALA A 430 9.98 24.00 2.13
N ASP A 431 10.34 22.72 2.00
CA ASP A 431 9.50 21.57 2.34
C ASP A 431 9.13 21.56 3.82
N ALA A 432 10.08 21.84 4.70
CA ALA A 432 9.84 21.91 6.16
C ALA A 432 8.80 22.98 6.51
N ILE A 433 8.88 24.17 5.89
CA ILE A 433 7.90 25.25 6.09
C ILE A 433 6.51 24.81 5.62
N PHE A 434 6.41 24.19 4.46
CA PHE A 434 5.12 23.73 3.94
C PHE A 434 4.48 22.68 4.86
N ILE A 435 5.23 21.67 5.27
CA ILE A 435 4.75 20.62 6.17
C ILE A 435 4.37 21.19 7.54
N GLU A 436 5.15 22.13 8.08
CA GLU A 436 4.86 22.80 9.35
C GLU A 436 3.52 23.56 9.29
N GLU A 437 3.30 24.34 8.23
CA GLU A 437 2.04 25.08 8.04
C GLU A 437 0.82 24.16 7.90
N LEU A 438 0.95 23.03 7.19
CA LEU A 438 -0.10 22.01 7.10
C LEU A 438 -0.43 21.39 8.46
N ARG A 439 0.57 21.13 9.31
CA ARG A 439 0.39 20.57 10.65
C ARG A 439 -0.21 21.55 11.64
N ASN A 440 0.08 22.84 11.49
CA ASN A 440 -0.36 23.89 12.40
C ASN A 440 -1.71 24.50 12.02
N THR A 441 -2.23 24.24 10.81
CA THR A 441 -3.49 24.79 10.34
C THR A 441 -4.57 23.72 10.33
N LYS A 442 -5.66 23.97 11.08
CA LYS A 442 -6.82 23.09 11.12
C LYS A 442 -7.88 23.53 10.13
N ASP A 443 -8.56 22.58 9.56
CA ASP A 443 -9.80 22.79 8.85
C ASP A 443 -10.94 23.03 9.86
N GLU A 444 -11.69 24.12 9.66
CA GLU A 444 -12.76 24.53 10.59
C GLU A 444 -13.96 23.57 10.61
N GLN A 445 -14.18 22.84 9.51
CA GLN A 445 -15.32 21.93 9.39
C GLN A 445 -15.05 20.59 10.08
N THR A 446 -13.85 20.04 9.91
CA THR A 446 -13.50 18.70 10.42
C THR A 446 -12.73 18.75 11.74
N GLY A 447 -12.13 19.90 12.08
CA GLY A 447 -11.23 20.06 13.22
C GLY A 447 -9.87 19.38 13.06
N LYS A 448 -9.64 18.68 11.94
CA LYS A 448 -8.36 18.03 11.60
C LYS A 448 -7.38 19.04 11.01
N THR A 449 -6.10 18.74 11.13
CA THR A 449 -5.07 19.51 10.45
C THR A 449 -5.08 19.25 8.94
N TRP A 450 -4.63 20.21 8.14
CA TRP A 450 -4.51 20.01 6.68
C TRP A 450 -3.47 18.91 6.35
N TYR A 451 -2.53 18.64 7.25
CA TYR A 451 -1.65 17.48 7.13
C TYR A 451 -2.40 16.15 7.23
N GLU A 452 -3.35 16.03 8.16
CA GLU A 452 -4.20 14.83 8.31
C GLU A 452 -5.21 14.65 7.18
N LEU A 453 -5.66 15.76 6.57
CA LEU A 453 -6.61 15.76 5.45
C LEU A 453 -5.96 15.51 4.10
N THR A 454 -4.64 15.59 4.00
CA THR A 454 -3.88 15.29 2.79
C THR A 454 -3.20 13.92 2.91
N SER A 455 -3.19 13.17 1.82
CA SER A 455 -2.55 11.83 1.80
C SER A 455 -1.04 11.91 1.57
N GLN A 456 -0.62 12.93 0.79
CA GLN A 456 0.80 13.23 0.56
C GLN A 456 0.95 14.71 0.22
N ALA A 457 1.92 15.38 0.86
CA ALA A 457 2.27 16.76 0.57
C ALA A 457 3.78 16.95 0.60
N PHE A 458 4.31 17.75 -0.31
CA PHE A 458 5.73 18.03 -0.45
C PHE A 458 5.98 19.26 -1.34
N THR A 459 7.23 19.71 -1.33
CA THR A 459 7.72 20.77 -2.20
C THR A 459 8.63 20.18 -3.28
N VAL A 460 8.59 20.74 -4.48
CA VAL A 460 9.42 20.38 -5.63
C VAL A 460 10.30 21.57 -6.00
N PHE A 461 11.60 21.34 -6.19
CA PHE A 461 12.55 22.36 -6.62
C PHE A 461 12.60 22.44 -8.15
N LEU A 462 12.35 23.62 -8.67
CA LEU A 462 12.43 23.91 -10.10
C LEU A 462 13.73 24.71 -10.37
N PRO A 463 14.70 24.16 -11.14
CA PRO A 463 15.99 24.82 -11.41
C PRO A 463 15.85 25.94 -12.46
N VAL A 464 14.77 26.69 -12.39
CA VAL A 464 14.48 27.84 -13.24
C VAL A 464 14.48 29.11 -12.40
N LYS A 465 15.13 30.17 -12.92
CA LYS A 465 15.18 31.46 -12.26
C LYS A 465 14.03 32.36 -12.69
N SER A 466 13.38 32.95 -11.73
CA SER A 466 12.30 33.91 -11.91
C SER A 466 12.78 35.30 -11.51
N VAL A 467 12.29 36.33 -12.21
CA VAL A 467 12.54 37.70 -11.79
C VAL A 467 11.73 38.03 -10.56
N GLY A 468 12.33 38.61 -9.56
CA GLY A 468 11.71 39.15 -8.37
C GLY A 468 12.13 40.59 -8.11
N VAL A 469 11.44 41.25 -7.23
CA VAL A 469 11.80 42.56 -6.72
C VAL A 469 11.85 42.48 -5.19
N MET A 470 13.05 42.71 -4.64
CA MET A 470 13.25 42.78 -3.20
C MET A 470 13.89 44.13 -2.85
N GLY A 471 13.12 44.94 -2.11
CA GLY A 471 13.46 46.35 -1.95
C GLY A 471 13.48 47.09 -3.30
N ASP A 472 14.52 47.86 -3.57
CA ASP A 472 14.67 48.62 -4.83
C ASP A 472 15.42 47.86 -5.93
N GLY A 473 15.76 46.54 -5.69
CA GLY A 473 16.57 45.76 -6.60
C GLY A 473 15.81 44.59 -7.26
N ARG A 474 16.18 44.28 -8.53
CA ARG A 474 15.74 43.03 -9.18
C ARG A 474 16.55 41.87 -8.66
N THR A 475 15.87 40.75 -8.36
CA THR A 475 16.49 39.47 -8.01
C THR A 475 16.16 38.41 -9.06
N TYR A 476 17.02 37.40 -9.17
CA TYR A 476 16.87 36.28 -10.10
C TYR A 476 17.10 34.99 -9.30
N ASP A 477 16.06 34.55 -8.62
CA ASP A 477 16.10 33.39 -7.73
C ASP A 477 15.21 32.25 -8.24
N TYR A 478 15.29 31.11 -7.58
CA TYR A 478 14.62 29.88 -8.00
C TYR A 478 13.12 29.86 -7.66
N VAL A 479 12.45 28.92 -8.32
CA VAL A 479 11.02 28.63 -8.14
C VAL A 479 10.86 27.30 -7.42
N VAL A 480 9.87 27.21 -6.56
CA VAL A 480 9.42 25.93 -5.99
C VAL A 480 7.94 25.72 -6.26
N ALA A 481 7.56 24.46 -6.47
CA ALA A 481 6.17 24.05 -6.58
C ALA A 481 5.73 23.30 -5.32
N LEU A 482 4.58 23.67 -4.78
CA LEU A 482 3.93 22.92 -3.72
C LEU A 482 3.03 21.86 -4.37
N ARG A 483 3.08 20.65 -3.85
CA ARG A 483 2.22 19.53 -4.25
C ARG A 483 1.53 18.97 -3.03
N ALA A 484 0.19 18.91 -3.04
CA ALA A 484 -0.59 18.21 -2.03
C ALA A 484 -1.72 17.46 -2.72
N VAL A 485 -1.92 16.20 -2.34
CA VAL A 485 -2.93 15.33 -2.94
C VAL A 485 -3.76 14.61 -1.89
N VAL A 486 -4.99 14.29 -2.26
CA VAL A 486 -5.90 13.43 -1.53
C VAL A 486 -6.13 12.17 -2.36
N THR A 487 -5.99 11.02 -1.74
CA THR A 487 -6.17 9.72 -2.38
C THR A 487 -6.53 8.66 -1.34
N SER A 488 -7.27 7.63 -1.77
CA SER A 488 -7.57 6.46 -0.95
C SER A 488 -6.66 5.27 -1.24
N ASP A 489 -6.12 5.17 -2.45
CA ASP A 489 -5.44 3.99 -2.97
C ASP A 489 -4.07 4.26 -3.63
N PHE A 490 -3.67 5.53 -3.77
CA PHE A 490 -2.49 6.00 -4.50
C PHE A 490 -2.47 5.63 -6.00
N MET A 491 -3.49 4.97 -6.52
CA MET A 491 -3.67 4.69 -7.95
C MET A 491 -4.28 5.89 -8.65
N THR A 492 -5.29 6.48 -8.04
CA THR A 492 -5.90 7.76 -8.44
C THR A 492 -5.69 8.79 -7.35
N ALA A 493 -5.51 10.06 -7.71
CA ALA A 493 -5.34 11.14 -6.76
C ALA A 493 -5.90 12.45 -7.29
N HIS A 494 -6.52 13.21 -6.40
CA HIS A 494 -6.91 14.60 -6.66
C HIS A 494 -5.95 15.54 -5.93
N TRP A 495 -5.68 16.70 -6.52
CA TRP A 495 -4.99 17.75 -5.79
C TRP A 495 -5.82 18.23 -4.60
N ALA A 496 -5.18 18.53 -3.48
CA ALA A 496 -5.86 18.99 -2.29
C ALA A 496 -6.28 20.47 -2.45
N GLU A 497 -7.54 20.78 -2.20
CA GLU A 497 -8.07 22.15 -2.25
C GLU A 497 -7.69 22.93 -0.98
N LEU A 498 -6.39 23.22 -0.82
CA LEU A 498 -5.90 23.96 0.33
C LEU A 498 -6.42 25.40 0.33
N PRO A 499 -6.76 25.96 1.51
CA PRO A 499 -7.22 27.35 1.62
C PRO A 499 -6.19 28.34 1.05
N TYR A 500 -6.65 29.35 0.30
CA TYR A 500 -5.77 30.37 -0.28
C TYR A 500 -4.96 31.14 0.78
N ASN A 501 -5.52 31.38 1.96
CA ASN A 501 -4.81 32.03 3.05
C ASN A 501 -3.65 31.15 3.58
N LEU A 502 -3.82 29.83 3.61
CA LEU A 502 -2.75 28.88 3.96
C LEU A 502 -1.65 28.90 2.89
N LEU A 503 -2.01 28.77 1.60
CA LEU A 503 -1.06 28.86 0.50
C LEU A 503 -0.31 30.21 0.50
N GLY A 504 -1.00 31.31 0.79
CA GLY A 504 -0.40 32.63 0.91
C GLY A 504 0.61 32.72 2.06
N ARG A 505 0.32 32.15 3.24
CA ARG A 505 1.28 32.10 4.36
C ARG A 505 2.50 31.25 4.02
N VAL A 506 2.29 30.05 3.46
CA VAL A 506 3.39 29.19 3.03
C VAL A 506 4.31 29.90 2.05
N SER A 507 3.73 30.53 1.01
CA SER A 507 4.48 31.30 0.02
C SER A 507 5.30 32.42 0.66
N ASN A 508 4.66 33.23 1.51
CA ASN A 508 5.34 34.33 2.19
C ASN A 508 6.48 33.85 3.09
N ARG A 509 6.27 32.77 3.86
CA ARG A 509 7.32 32.19 4.70
C ARG A 509 8.48 31.65 3.88
N ILE A 510 8.21 30.88 2.83
CA ILE A 510 9.28 30.32 1.97
C ILE A 510 10.14 31.45 1.37
N ILE A 511 9.51 32.48 0.80
CA ILE A 511 10.23 33.58 0.15
C ILE A 511 11.06 34.37 1.16
N ASN A 512 10.55 34.59 2.37
CA ASN A 512 11.25 35.39 3.38
C ASN A 512 12.30 34.59 4.17
N GLU A 513 12.07 33.32 4.43
CA GLU A 513 12.94 32.49 5.28
C GLU A 513 13.98 31.68 4.49
N VAL A 514 13.72 31.39 3.19
CA VAL A 514 14.63 30.61 2.33
C VAL A 514 15.23 31.47 1.24
N ARG A 515 16.36 32.10 1.54
CA ARG A 515 17.09 32.91 0.55
C ARG A 515 17.47 32.08 -0.67
N GLY A 516 17.20 32.58 -1.87
CA GLY A 516 17.42 31.90 -3.15
C GLY A 516 16.13 31.38 -3.79
N ILE A 517 14.98 31.56 -3.13
CA ILE A 517 13.65 31.27 -3.69
C ILE A 517 12.83 32.57 -3.67
N ASN A 518 12.33 32.98 -4.83
CA ASN A 518 11.48 34.18 -4.95
C ASN A 518 10.09 33.93 -5.51
N ARG A 519 9.76 32.67 -5.82
CA ARG A 519 8.45 32.31 -6.37
C ARG A 519 7.99 30.93 -5.90
N VAL A 520 6.73 30.85 -5.51
CA VAL A 520 6.03 29.63 -5.12
C VAL A 520 4.83 29.43 -6.02
N VAL A 521 4.66 28.24 -6.59
CA VAL A 521 3.50 27.84 -7.38
C VAL A 521 2.81 26.63 -6.72
N TYR A 522 1.55 26.37 -7.05
CA TYR A 522 0.79 25.24 -6.55
C TYR A 522 0.38 24.32 -7.70
N ASP A 523 0.69 23.03 -7.62
CA ASP A 523 0.35 22.05 -8.64
C ASP A 523 -1.08 21.52 -8.41
N ILE A 524 -1.97 21.81 -9.37
CA ILE A 524 -3.37 21.41 -9.38
C ILE A 524 -3.67 20.23 -10.33
N SER A 525 -2.68 19.43 -10.63
CA SER A 525 -2.84 18.28 -11.54
C SER A 525 -3.39 17.05 -10.80
N GLY A 526 -4.36 16.37 -11.40
CA GLY A 526 -4.86 15.08 -10.92
C GLY A 526 -4.05 13.89 -11.44
N LYS A 527 -4.16 12.75 -10.79
CA LYS A 527 -3.60 11.46 -11.26
C LYS A 527 -4.79 10.53 -11.59
N PRO A 528 -4.93 10.04 -12.84
CA PRO A 528 -4.20 10.45 -14.03
C PRO A 528 -4.58 11.86 -14.52
N PRO A 529 -3.89 12.49 -15.50
CA PRO A 529 -2.75 11.96 -16.25
C PRO A 529 -1.39 12.18 -15.57
N ALA A 530 -1.28 13.12 -14.61
CA ALA A 530 -0.05 13.33 -13.87
C ALA A 530 0.21 12.20 -12.87
N THR A 531 1.46 12.09 -12.39
CA THR A 531 1.82 11.27 -11.23
C THR A 531 1.74 12.09 -9.94
N ILE A 532 1.84 11.46 -8.77
CA ILE A 532 1.91 12.19 -7.50
C ILE A 532 3.27 12.86 -7.38
N GLU A 533 4.36 12.06 -7.42
CA GLU A 533 5.73 12.61 -7.51
C GLU A 533 5.98 13.16 -8.92
N TRP A 534 6.88 14.13 -9.06
CA TRP A 534 7.16 14.76 -10.35
C TRP A 534 8.22 14.00 -11.17
N GLU A 535 9.11 13.25 -10.48
CA GLU A 535 10.12 12.38 -11.10
C GLU A 535 10.10 10.94 -10.57
#